data_bb80bcf9e9146deca4cdcf7833a4817d
#
_entry.id   bb80bcf9e9146deca4cdcf7833a4817d
#
_cell.length_a   1.000
_cell.length_b   1.000
_cell.length_c   1.000
_cell.angle_alpha   90.00
_cell.angle_beta   90.00
_cell.angle_gamma   90.00
#
_symmetry.space_group_name_H-M   'P 1'
#
loop_
_entity.id
_entity.type
_entity.pdbx_description
1 polymer ?
#
loop_
_entity_poly.entity_id
_entity_poly.type
_entity_poly.pdbx_seq_one_letter_code
_entity_poly.pdbx_strand_id
1 'polypeptide(L)'
;DLVVLELESGDITRLTTSLDKSLGKFEWRKDSRGLIFSYLDHGETKLAAVNLKGDVKPIDVSIGGQAFGRPYTSGDFAVSDKGDIVYTTASRSVPGDLALYRKGKDDTQLTDLNSDALGHKTLAEVQDLSVVSSVDELPLDAWIALPPGFDNSKKYPLILEIHGGPHAAYGPHFAMEIQLMAAQGYVVVWSNPRGSSSYGEDFGNLIHHNYPSEDYNDLMDVVDAVVKQGYIDSENLFITGGSGGGTLTAWSIGKTDRFSAAVVAKPVINWMSFSLTADAYPYFSNYWMADMPWTIADKLWQRSPLSLVGNVVTPTMLLTGEADHRTPISETEQYYQALKLQGVDAAMVRIPGASHGIASRPSRLIQKVGNIVAWFEHYKKNSNGK
;
A
#
# COMPACT_ATOMS: atom_id res chain seq x y z
N ASP A 1 -15.67 -14.04 6.38
CA ASP A 1 -16.43 -14.33 7.61
C ASP A 1 -15.66 -15.21 8.56
N LEU A 2 -15.86 -15.02 9.89
CA LEU A 2 -15.55 -16.04 10.89
C LEU A 2 -16.68 -17.07 10.90
N VAL A 3 -16.28 -18.32 10.94
CA VAL A 3 -17.24 -19.47 11.04
C VAL A 3 -16.84 -20.37 12.19
N VAL A 4 -17.85 -20.96 12.83
CA VAL A 4 -17.67 -22.02 13.84
C VAL A 4 -18.26 -23.30 13.29
N LEU A 5 -17.46 -24.37 13.29
CA LEU A 5 -17.86 -25.71 12.94
C LEU A 5 -18.13 -26.50 14.22
N GLU A 6 -19.35 -27.00 14.42
CA GLU A 6 -19.66 -27.97 15.45
C GLU A 6 -19.17 -29.35 15.01
N LEU A 7 -18.23 -29.93 15.74
CA LEU A 7 -17.57 -31.17 15.31
C LEU A 7 -18.47 -32.41 15.39
N GLU A 8 -19.45 -32.43 16.28
CA GLU A 8 -20.33 -33.58 16.43
C GLU A 8 -21.44 -33.60 15.38
N SER A 9 -22.07 -32.46 15.11
CA SER A 9 -23.15 -32.34 14.13
C SER A 9 -22.68 -32.04 12.72
N GLY A 10 -21.51 -31.40 12.56
CA GLY A 10 -21.02 -30.86 11.30
C GLY A 10 -21.65 -29.51 10.91
N ASP A 11 -22.43 -28.92 11.81
CA ASP A 11 -23.09 -27.64 11.55
C ASP A 11 -22.10 -26.47 11.50
N ILE A 12 -22.31 -25.57 10.55
CA ILE A 12 -21.49 -24.36 10.37
C ILE A 12 -22.33 -23.13 10.71
N THR A 13 -21.87 -22.35 11.68
CA THR A 13 -22.45 -21.05 12.04
C THR A 13 -21.52 -19.91 11.60
N ARG A 14 -22.04 -18.99 10.79
CA ARG A 14 -21.35 -17.76 10.38
C ARG A 14 -21.56 -16.69 11.45
N LEU A 15 -20.47 -16.10 11.96
CA LEU A 15 -20.54 -15.16 13.07
C LEU A 15 -20.46 -13.68 12.64
N THR A 16 -19.93 -13.38 11.48
CA THR A 16 -19.57 -11.99 11.09
C THR A 16 -20.22 -11.56 9.76
N THR A 17 -21.31 -12.18 9.35
CA THR A 17 -22.02 -11.85 8.09
C THR A 17 -22.52 -10.41 8.01
N SER A 18 -22.78 -9.78 9.16
CA SER A 18 -23.18 -8.37 9.21
C SER A 18 -22.01 -7.38 9.13
N LEU A 19 -20.78 -7.89 9.15
CA LEU A 19 -19.57 -7.07 9.11
C LEU A 19 -18.90 -7.22 7.75
N ASP A 20 -19.19 -6.30 6.84
CA ASP A 20 -18.54 -6.24 5.53
C ASP A 20 -17.15 -5.62 5.64
N LYS A 21 -16.21 -6.39 6.20
CA LYS A 21 -14.80 -5.99 6.41
C LYS A 21 -13.86 -7.16 6.19
N SER A 22 -12.63 -6.85 5.78
CA SER A 22 -11.54 -7.83 5.70
C SER A 22 -11.08 -8.21 7.09
N LEU A 23 -11.24 -9.49 7.46
CA LEU A 23 -10.86 -10.01 8.76
C LEU A 23 -9.39 -10.46 8.76
N GLY A 24 -8.72 -10.21 9.88
CA GLY A 24 -7.34 -10.64 10.11
C GLY A 24 -7.24 -11.80 11.13
N LYS A 25 -6.33 -11.63 12.10
CA LYS A 25 -6.14 -12.61 13.17
C LYS A 25 -7.39 -12.73 14.04
N PHE A 26 -7.62 -13.94 14.57
CA PHE A 26 -8.65 -14.20 15.59
C PHE A 26 -8.13 -15.13 16.66
N GLU A 27 -8.67 -14.99 17.88
CA GLU A 27 -8.40 -15.86 19.03
C GLU A 27 -9.69 -16.18 19.76
N TRP A 28 -9.80 -17.42 20.26
CA TRP A 28 -10.89 -17.79 21.15
C TRP A 28 -10.77 -17.07 22.49
N ARG A 29 -11.89 -16.58 23.00
CA ARG A 29 -11.98 -16.18 24.40
C ARG A 29 -11.82 -17.40 25.29
N LYS A 30 -11.16 -17.26 26.44
CA LYS A 30 -10.88 -18.38 27.36
C LYS A 30 -12.14 -18.98 27.97
N ASP A 31 -13.23 -18.22 28.00
CA ASP A 31 -14.54 -18.72 28.46
C ASP A 31 -15.28 -19.53 27.38
N SER A 32 -14.70 -19.74 26.22
CA SER A 32 -15.26 -20.40 25.02
C SER A 32 -16.60 -19.84 24.53
N ARG A 33 -16.95 -18.57 24.89
CA ARG A 33 -18.23 -17.94 24.55
C ARG A 33 -18.14 -17.03 23.33
N GLY A 34 -17.02 -17.03 22.61
CA GLY A 34 -16.83 -16.22 21.43
C GLY A 34 -15.36 -16.00 21.09
N LEU A 35 -15.12 -15.14 20.14
CA LEU A 35 -13.79 -14.83 19.64
C LEU A 35 -13.50 -13.33 19.80
N ILE A 36 -12.20 -13.00 19.82
CA ILE A 36 -11.68 -11.65 19.58
C ILE A 36 -10.97 -11.72 18.26
N PHE A 37 -11.17 -10.72 17.39
CA PHE A 37 -10.59 -10.70 16.07
C PHE A 37 -10.21 -9.28 15.64
N SER A 38 -9.24 -9.19 14.73
CA SER A 38 -8.89 -7.95 14.04
C SER A 38 -9.61 -7.84 12.71
N TYR A 39 -9.88 -6.63 12.29
CA TYR A 39 -10.46 -6.31 10.98
C TYR A 39 -9.91 -4.98 10.45
N LEU A 40 -10.00 -4.78 9.13
CA LEU A 40 -9.55 -3.56 8.48
C LEU A 40 -10.72 -2.60 8.28
N ASP A 41 -10.53 -1.32 8.62
CA ASP A 41 -11.54 -0.29 8.49
C ASP A 41 -10.89 1.08 8.20
N HIS A 42 -11.14 1.62 7.00
CA HIS A 42 -10.62 2.94 6.56
C HIS A 42 -9.11 3.13 6.80
N GLY A 43 -8.29 2.16 6.33
CA GLY A 43 -6.83 2.22 6.46
C GLY A 43 -6.30 1.95 7.87
N GLU A 44 -7.12 1.51 8.79
CA GLU A 44 -6.73 1.15 10.15
C GLU A 44 -7.02 -0.33 10.45
N THR A 45 -6.27 -0.90 11.38
CA THR A 45 -6.57 -2.22 11.96
C THR A 45 -7.30 -2.01 13.29
N LYS A 46 -8.47 -2.61 13.41
CA LYS A 46 -9.34 -2.51 14.59
C LYS A 46 -9.57 -3.88 15.22
N LEU A 47 -10.00 -3.90 16.49
CA LEU A 47 -10.42 -5.11 17.17
C LEU A 47 -11.93 -5.13 17.44
N ALA A 48 -12.48 -6.33 17.43
CA ALA A 48 -13.81 -6.60 17.93
C ALA A 48 -13.89 -7.94 18.64
N ALA A 49 -14.89 -8.08 19.51
CA ALA A 49 -15.31 -9.36 20.06
C ALA A 49 -16.62 -9.80 19.38
N VAL A 50 -16.76 -11.09 19.10
CA VAL A 50 -18.01 -11.69 18.62
C VAL A 50 -18.40 -12.85 19.52
N ASN A 51 -19.69 -12.97 19.86
CA ASN A 51 -20.21 -14.13 20.56
C ASN A 51 -20.66 -15.23 19.58
N LEU A 52 -21.04 -16.40 20.08
CA LEU A 52 -21.49 -17.53 19.27
C LEU A 52 -22.86 -17.30 18.60
N LYS A 53 -23.52 -16.17 18.88
CA LYS A 53 -24.78 -15.77 18.22
C LYS A 53 -24.55 -14.78 17.09
N GLY A 54 -23.30 -14.33 16.87
CA GLY A 54 -22.94 -13.34 15.84
C GLY A 54 -23.06 -11.89 16.30
N ASP A 55 -23.24 -11.60 17.60
CA ASP A 55 -23.23 -10.21 18.10
C ASP A 55 -21.80 -9.70 18.14
N VAL A 56 -21.46 -8.77 17.25
CA VAL A 56 -20.15 -8.12 17.16
C VAL A 56 -20.11 -6.87 18.05
N LYS A 57 -19.05 -6.71 18.81
CA LYS A 57 -18.81 -5.53 19.66
C LYS A 57 -17.39 -5.01 19.44
N PRO A 58 -17.23 -3.76 18.97
CA PRO A 58 -15.91 -3.13 18.85
C PRO A 58 -15.18 -3.09 20.20
N ILE A 59 -13.87 -3.19 20.12
CA ILE A 59 -12.93 -2.94 21.23
C ILE A 59 -12.15 -1.69 20.81
N ASP A 60 -12.27 -0.63 21.58
CA ASP A 60 -11.70 0.68 21.27
C ASP A 60 -10.20 0.69 21.59
N VAL A 61 -9.41 0.24 20.66
CA VAL A 61 -7.94 0.26 20.68
C VAL A 61 -7.39 0.57 19.30
N SER A 62 -6.25 1.26 19.25
CA SER A 62 -5.53 1.55 18.00
C SER A 62 -4.40 0.54 17.80
N ILE A 63 -4.58 -0.35 16.82
CA ILE A 63 -3.59 -1.39 16.50
C ILE A 63 -2.76 -0.94 15.29
N GLY A 64 -1.44 -1.19 15.34
CA GLY A 64 -0.53 -0.87 14.26
C GLY A 64 0.87 -1.43 14.50
N GLY A 65 1.85 -0.98 13.70
CA GLY A 65 3.27 -1.13 14.03
C GLY A 65 3.98 -2.38 13.54
N GLN A 66 3.35 -3.23 12.72
CA GLN A 66 4.05 -4.35 12.07
C GLN A 66 4.58 -4.00 10.68
N ALA A 67 4.04 -2.99 10.02
CA ALA A 67 4.46 -2.54 8.71
C ALA A 67 5.43 -1.36 8.80
N PHE A 68 6.71 -1.63 9.04
CA PHE A 68 7.72 -0.60 9.31
C PHE A 68 8.10 0.23 8.06
N GLY A 69 8.24 -0.41 6.89
CA GLY A 69 8.76 0.24 5.69
C GLY A 69 7.73 1.14 5.01
N ARG A 70 6.57 0.60 4.73
CA ARG A 70 5.44 1.25 4.05
C ARG A 70 4.22 1.30 4.96
N PRO A 71 3.29 2.25 4.77
CA PRO A 71 2.18 2.48 5.69
C PRO A 71 1.02 1.47 5.53
N TYR A 72 1.33 0.19 5.26
CA TYR A 72 0.29 -0.85 5.20
C TYR A 72 -0.43 -1.00 6.53
N THR A 73 -1.73 -1.18 6.46
CA THR A 73 -2.52 -1.60 7.64
C THR A 73 -1.93 -2.88 8.22
N SER A 74 -1.71 -2.87 9.52
CA SER A 74 -1.06 -3.97 10.21
C SER A 74 -1.38 -3.95 11.69
N GLY A 75 -1.01 -5.00 12.40
CA GLY A 75 -1.11 -5.08 13.84
C GLY A 75 -1.32 -6.51 14.31
N ASP A 76 -1.00 -6.77 15.57
CA ASP A 76 -1.14 -8.07 16.20
C ASP A 76 -1.65 -7.89 17.63
N PHE A 77 -2.25 -8.94 18.18
CA PHE A 77 -2.74 -8.96 19.54
C PHE A 77 -2.66 -10.37 20.15
N ALA A 78 -2.71 -10.46 21.46
CA ALA A 78 -2.85 -11.71 22.20
C ALA A 78 -3.79 -11.52 23.40
N VAL A 79 -4.55 -12.55 23.72
CA VAL A 79 -5.57 -12.52 24.77
C VAL A 79 -5.13 -13.39 25.96
N SER A 80 -5.09 -12.80 27.15
CA SER A 80 -4.80 -13.51 28.37
C SER A 80 -5.98 -14.36 28.87
N ASP A 81 -5.74 -15.26 29.82
CA ASP A 81 -6.79 -16.06 30.48
C ASP A 81 -7.83 -15.21 31.24
N LYS A 82 -7.46 -13.99 31.61
CA LYS A 82 -8.36 -13.02 32.28
C LYS A 82 -9.12 -12.13 31.29
N GLY A 83 -8.86 -12.27 30.00
CA GLY A 83 -9.45 -11.43 28.94
C GLY A 83 -8.75 -10.08 28.75
N ASP A 84 -7.59 -9.87 29.37
CA ASP A 84 -6.73 -8.72 29.04
C ASP A 84 -6.13 -8.92 27.64
N ILE A 85 -5.94 -7.85 26.88
CA ILE A 85 -5.41 -7.90 25.52
C ILE A 85 -4.10 -7.13 25.48
N VAL A 86 -3.01 -7.79 25.12
CA VAL A 86 -1.77 -7.12 24.70
C VAL A 86 -1.82 -6.96 23.20
N TYR A 87 -1.48 -5.78 22.70
CA TYR A 87 -1.51 -5.50 21.26
C TYR A 87 -0.35 -4.61 20.84
N THR A 88 0.01 -4.69 19.56
CA THR A 88 0.95 -3.76 18.96
C THR A 88 0.24 -2.43 18.66
N THR A 89 0.87 -1.33 18.99
CA THR A 89 0.34 0.02 18.74
C THR A 89 1.34 0.85 17.97
N ALA A 90 0.85 1.75 17.15
CA ALA A 90 1.67 2.71 16.40
C ALA A 90 0.91 4.03 16.25
N SER A 91 1.64 5.08 15.93
CA SER A 91 1.05 6.38 15.58
C SER A 91 1.63 6.88 14.25
N ARG A 92 1.27 8.06 13.84
CA ARG A 92 1.86 8.73 12.66
C ARG A 92 3.37 9.01 12.80
N SER A 93 3.85 9.07 14.06
CA SER A 93 5.26 9.40 14.39
C SER A 93 5.99 8.31 15.16
N VAL A 94 5.30 7.26 15.62
CA VAL A 94 5.91 6.14 16.37
C VAL A 94 5.71 4.84 15.61
N PRO A 95 6.78 4.12 15.25
CA PRO A 95 6.71 2.94 14.40
C PRO A 95 5.93 1.77 15.02
N GLY A 96 6.17 1.46 16.27
CA GLY A 96 5.52 0.36 16.93
C GLY A 96 5.99 0.15 18.37
N ASP A 97 5.03 -0.06 19.25
CA ASP A 97 5.21 -0.39 20.65
C ASP A 97 4.19 -1.45 21.07
N LEU A 98 4.21 -1.88 22.34
CA LEU A 98 3.22 -2.74 22.94
C LEU A 98 2.36 -1.95 23.91
N ALA A 99 1.06 -2.22 23.88
CA ALA A 99 0.09 -1.68 24.83
C ALA A 99 -0.80 -2.80 25.40
N LEU A 100 -1.44 -2.51 26.52
CA LEU A 100 -2.29 -3.41 27.25
C LEU A 100 -3.67 -2.79 27.44
N TYR A 101 -4.68 -3.41 26.87
CA TYR A 101 -6.09 -3.13 27.10
C TYR A 101 -6.65 -3.99 28.26
N ARG A 102 -7.34 -3.34 29.18
CA ARG A 102 -8.17 -3.98 30.20
C ARG A 102 -9.55 -3.34 30.20
N LYS A 103 -10.57 -4.16 30.09
CA LYS A 103 -11.95 -3.67 30.05
C LYS A 103 -12.26 -2.72 31.24
N GLY A 104 -12.70 -1.51 30.90
CA GLY A 104 -13.08 -0.48 31.88
C GLY A 104 -11.90 0.23 32.53
N LYS A 105 -10.71 0.17 31.94
CA LYS A 105 -9.53 0.93 32.34
C LYS A 105 -8.92 1.59 31.11
N ASP A 106 -8.16 2.65 31.33
CA ASP A 106 -7.34 3.27 30.30
C ASP A 106 -6.26 2.29 29.82
N ASP A 107 -5.90 2.37 28.55
CA ASP A 107 -4.83 1.59 27.98
C ASP A 107 -3.48 1.94 28.62
N THR A 108 -2.66 0.92 28.81
CA THR A 108 -1.34 1.07 29.40
C THR A 108 -0.28 0.76 28.36
N GLN A 109 0.54 1.75 27.99
CA GLN A 109 1.74 1.50 27.18
C GLN A 109 2.72 0.62 27.98
N LEU A 110 3.19 -0.46 27.38
CA LEU A 110 4.11 -1.42 28.01
C LEU A 110 5.56 -1.20 27.62
N THR A 111 5.80 -0.63 26.42
CA THR A 111 7.15 -0.42 25.89
C THR A 111 7.31 0.98 25.33
N ASP A 112 8.55 1.44 25.24
CA ASP A 112 8.98 2.65 24.57
C ASP A 112 10.26 2.31 23.78
N LEU A 113 10.08 1.65 22.64
CA LEU A 113 11.20 1.06 21.88
C LEU A 113 11.86 2.04 20.92
N ASN A 114 11.28 3.21 20.72
CA ASN A 114 11.68 4.11 19.61
C ASN A 114 12.13 5.50 20.07
N SER A 115 11.95 5.87 21.32
CA SER A 115 12.22 7.24 21.79
C SER A 115 13.71 7.58 21.77
N ASP A 116 14.60 6.63 21.99
CA ASP A 116 16.05 6.82 21.92
C ASP A 116 16.54 7.08 20.48
N ALA A 117 15.91 6.44 19.48
CA ALA A 117 16.27 6.59 18.08
C ALA A 117 15.57 7.79 17.41
N LEU A 118 14.30 8.03 17.70
CA LEU A 118 13.45 9.01 17.01
C LEU A 118 13.20 10.29 17.82
N GLY A 119 13.32 10.26 19.15
CA GLY A 119 13.02 11.41 20.01
C GLY A 119 13.89 12.66 19.76
N HIS A 120 14.99 12.50 19.05
CA HIS A 120 15.88 13.61 18.62
C HIS A 120 15.72 14.02 17.16
N LYS A 121 14.75 13.44 16.45
CA LYS A 121 14.51 13.67 15.02
C LYS A 121 13.26 14.52 14.83
N THR A 122 13.34 15.46 13.92
CA THR A 122 12.14 16.12 13.39
C THR A 122 11.59 15.26 12.28
N LEU A 123 10.43 14.65 12.53
CA LEU A 123 9.74 13.81 11.57
C LEU A 123 8.81 14.63 10.68
N ALA A 124 8.43 14.06 9.54
CA ALA A 124 7.38 14.61 8.69
C ALA A 124 6.04 14.56 9.42
N GLU A 125 5.28 15.62 9.30
CA GLU A 125 3.90 15.68 9.79
C GLU A 125 2.98 14.96 8.80
N VAL A 126 2.21 13.98 9.29
CA VAL A 126 1.23 13.24 8.47
C VAL A 126 -0.16 13.80 8.74
N GLN A 127 -0.87 14.17 7.67
CA GLN A 127 -2.23 14.72 7.72
C GLN A 127 -3.17 13.86 6.87
N ASP A 128 -4.46 13.84 7.23
CA ASP A 128 -5.51 13.22 6.41
C ASP A 128 -5.87 14.16 5.24
N LEU A 129 -6.18 13.55 4.11
CA LEU A 129 -6.66 14.24 2.93
C LEU A 129 -7.88 13.49 2.39
N SER A 130 -9.03 14.16 2.38
CA SER A 130 -10.25 13.62 1.77
C SER A 130 -10.28 14.01 0.30
N VAL A 131 -10.46 13.01 -0.56
CA VAL A 131 -10.56 13.18 -2.01
C VAL A 131 -11.84 12.52 -2.50
N VAL A 132 -12.39 13.03 -3.59
CA VAL A 132 -13.55 12.46 -4.26
C VAL A 132 -13.14 12.10 -5.68
N SER A 133 -13.43 10.87 -6.11
CA SER A 133 -13.15 10.42 -7.47
C SER A 133 -13.95 11.22 -8.49
N SER A 134 -13.28 11.66 -9.54
CA SER A 134 -13.91 12.36 -10.68
C SER A 134 -14.77 11.44 -11.55
N VAL A 135 -14.67 10.12 -11.37
CA VAL A 135 -15.39 9.12 -12.18
C VAL A 135 -16.83 8.98 -11.71
N ASP A 136 -17.05 8.87 -10.41
CA ASP A 136 -18.34 8.45 -9.83
C ASP A 136 -18.59 9.02 -8.42
N GLU A 137 -17.87 10.07 -8.05
CA GLU A 137 -17.97 10.73 -6.74
C GLU A 137 -17.62 9.82 -5.54
N LEU A 138 -16.92 8.70 -5.77
CA LEU A 138 -16.49 7.78 -4.73
C LEU A 138 -15.56 8.49 -3.75
N PRO A 139 -15.82 8.44 -2.42
CA PRO A 139 -14.90 9.00 -1.44
C PRO A 139 -13.63 8.15 -1.34
N LEU A 140 -12.47 8.80 -1.32
CA LEU A 140 -11.16 8.19 -1.25
C LEU A 140 -10.41 8.69 -0.02
N ASP A 141 -9.93 7.78 0.81
CA ASP A 141 -9.02 8.12 1.89
C ASP A 141 -7.59 8.28 1.34
N ALA A 142 -6.97 9.38 1.70
CA ALA A 142 -5.59 9.69 1.36
C ALA A 142 -4.88 10.36 2.54
N TRP A 143 -3.56 10.33 2.50
CA TRP A 143 -2.72 10.95 3.52
C TRP A 143 -1.56 11.67 2.85
N ILE A 144 -1.09 12.71 3.52
CA ILE A 144 0.02 13.52 3.04
C ILE A 144 1.05 13.68 4.15
N ALA A 145 2.32 13.46 3.83
CA ALA A 145 3.45 13.77 4.71
C ALA A 145 4.11 15.06 4.26
N LEU A 146 4.13 16.04 5.14
CA LEU A 146 4.79 17.31 4.94
C LEU A 146 6.23 17.22 5.45
N PRO A 147 7.24 17.72 4.69
CA PRO A 147 8.65 17.60 5.08
C PRO A 147 8.95 18.33 6.41
N PRO A 148 9.97 17.89 7.16
CA PRO A 148 10.40 18.59 8.35
C PRO A 148 10.69 20.09 8.08
N GLY A 149 10.13 20.97 8.89
CA GLY A 149 10.26 22.41 8.69
C GLY A 149 9.42 22.96 7.52
N PHE A 150 8.32 22.28 7.19
CA PHE A 150 7.38 22.70 6.16
C PHE A 150 6.95 24.18 6.36
N ASP A 151 6.89 24.89 5.26
CA ASP A 151 6.48 26.31 5.18
C ASP A 151 5.56 26.48 3.97
N ASN A 152 4.30 26.74 4.19
CA ASN A 152 3.27 26.82 3.14
C ASN A 152 3.48 27.97 2.13
N SER A 153 4.42 28.89 2.41
CA SER A 153 4.81 29.94 1.46
C SER A 153 5.81 29.46 0.39
N LYS A 154 6.37 28.26 0.57
CA LYS A 154 7.34 27.66 -0.35
C LYS A 154 6.69 26.65 -1.29
N LYS A 155 7.43 26.27 -2.31
CA LYS A 155 7.05 25.18 -3.24
C LYS A 155 7.86 23.93 -2.97
N TYR A 156 7.19 22.78 -3.03
CA TYR A 156 7.80 21.48 -2.75
C TYR A 156 7.56 20.49 -3.90
N PRO A 157 8.53 19.65 -4.23
CA PRO A 157 8.31 18.52 -5.12
C PRO A 157 7.35 17.52 -4.47
N LEU A 158 6.54 16.84 -5.27
CA LEU A 158 5.56 15.85 -4.82
C LEU A 158 5.96 14.45 -5.26
N ILE A 159 5.86 13.48 -4.37
CA ILE A 159 5.90 12.05 -4.68
C ILE A 159 4.51 11.44 -4.43
N LEU A 160 3.94 10.79 -5.44
CA LEU A 160 2.82 9.85 -5.28
C LEU A 160 3.40 8.46 -5.00
N GLU A 161 3.11 7.90 -3.83
CA GLU A 161 3.47 6.53 -3.43
C GLU A 161 2.23 5.63 -3.50
N ILE A 162 2.27 4.58 -4.32
CA ILE A 162 1.13 3.70 -4.58
C ILE A 162 1.33 2.35 -3.91
N HIS A 163 0.36 1.89 -3.13
CA HIS A 163 0.41 0.58 -2.49
C HIS A 163 0.33 -0.58 -3.48
N GLY A 164 0.87 -1.71 -3.07
CA GLY A 164 0.71 -2.98 -3.78
C GLY A 164 -0.58 -3.69 -3.39
N GLY A 165 -0.78 -4.84 -3.97
CA GLY A 165 -1.99 -5.63 -3.85
C GLY A 165 -2.48 -5.97 -5.24
N PRO A 166 -3.61 -5.43 -5.70
CA PRO A 166 -4.34 -4.22 -5.30
C PRO A 166 -5.21 -4.37 -4.04
N HIS A 167 -5.68 -5.57 -3.71
CA HIS A 167 -6.46 -5.83 -2.48
C HIS A 167 -5.56 -5.75 -1.22
N ALA A 168 -5.13 -4.54 -0.91
CA ALA A 168 -4.40 -4.14 0.29
C ALA A 168 -4.88 -2.74 0.69
N ALA A 169 -4.42 -2.22 1.83
CA ALA A 169 -4.71 -0.86 2.23
C ALA A 169 -3.49 -0.22 2.90
N TYR A 170 -3.24 1.04 2.60
CA TYR A 170 -2.41 1.93 3.38
C TYR A 170 -3.23 2.59 4.49
N GLY A 171 -2.53 3.16 5.46
CA GLY A 171 -3.12 3.92 6.56
C GLY A 171 -2.22 5.09 6.97
N PRO A 172 -2.59 5.79 8.06
CA PRO A 172 -1.88 6.99 8.51
C PRO A 172 -0.62 6.69 9.35
N HIS A 173 -0.35 5.43 9.68
CA HIS A 173 0.70 5.07 10.62
C HIS A 173 2.11 5.35 10.08
N PHE A 174 3.07 5.40 10.99
CA PHE A 174 4.49 5.60 10.69
C PHE A 174 4.97 4.66 9.60
N ALA A 175 5.68 5.21 8.63
CA ALA A 175 6.32 4.45 7.56
C ALA A 175 7.71 5.02 7.28
N MET A 176 8.74 4.22 7.47
CA MET A 176 10.13 4.66 7.31
C MET A 176 10.43 5.17 5.90
N GLU A 177 9.89 4.53 4.86
CA GLU A 177 10.09 4.97 3.47
C GLU A 177 9.50 6.36 3.24
N ILE A 178 8.29 6.64 3.76
CA ILE A 178 7.65 7.95 3.68
C ILE A 178 8.47 8.99 4.44
N GLN A 179 8.89 8.68 5.67
CA GLN A 179 9.70 9.60 6.48
C GLN A 179 11.05 9.93 5.83
N LEU A 180 11.72 8.94 5.22
CA LEU A 180 12.98 9.15 4.53
C LEU A 180 12.82 10.02 3.28
N MET A 181 11.77 9.82 2.48
CA MET A 181 11.47 10.65 1.30
C MET A 181 11.13 12.09 1.73
N ALA A 182 10.28 12.25 2.74
CA ALA A 182 9.91 13.57 3.25
C ALA A 182 11.11 14.31 3.88
N ALA A 183 12.02 13.61 4.55
CA ALA A 183 13.26 14.20 5.09
C ALA A 183 14.18 14.75 4.00
N GLN A 184 14.02 14.35 2.74
CA GLN A 184 14.73 14.95 1.59
C GLN A 184 14.00 16.16 1.00
N GLY A 185 12.96 16.67 1.66
CA GLY A 185 12.23 17.87 1.25
C GLY A 185 11.08 17.61 0.29
N TYR A 186 10.66 16.36 0.10
CA TYR A 186 9.47 16.03 -0.68
C TYR A 186 8.21 16.08 0.17
N VAL A 187 7.14 16.57 -0.42
CA VAL A 187 5.79 16.22 0.02
C VAL A 187 5.50 14.83 -0.53
N VAL A 188 5.00 13.92 0.31
CA VAL A 188 4.67 12.56 -0.12
C VAL A 188 3.18 12.33 0.10
N VAL A 189 2.46 11.87 -0.92
CA VAL A 189 1.03 11.54 -0.85
C VAL A 189 0.84 10.06 -1.15
N TRP A 190 -0.09 9.44 -0.43
CA TRP A 190 -0.57 8.08 -0.67
C TRP A 190 -2.07 7.98 -0.39
N SER A 191 -2.71 6.97 -0.96
CA SER A 191 -4.16 6.81 -0.86
C SER A 191 -4.56 5.34 -1.00
N ASN A 192 -5.84 5.09 -0.77
CA ASN A 192 -6.50 3.83 -1.08
C ASN A 192 -7.48 4.04 -2.24
N PRO A 193 -7.04 3.84 -3.49
CA PRO A 193 -7.92 3.90 -4.65
C PRO A 193 -8.92 2.74 -4.64
N ARG A 194 -9.94 2.79 -5.50
CA ARG A 194 -10.87 1.66 -5.70
C ARG A 194 -10.13 0.33 -5.86
N GLY A 195 -10.70 -0.74 -5.32
CA GLY A 195 -10.05 -2.05 -5.27
C GLY A 195 -9.23 -2.29 -4.00
N SER A 196 -8.97 -1.26 -3.18
CA SER A 196 -8.30 -1.44 -1.89
C SER A 196 -9.17 -2.24 -0.92
N SER A 197 -8.54 -3.03 -0.04
CA SER A 197 -9.22 -3.63 1.10
C SER A 197 -9.57 -2.53 2.13
N SER A 198 -10.28 -2.89 3.22
CA SER A 198 -10.65 -1.95 4.31
C SER A 198 -11.98 -1.21 4.13
N TYR A 199 -12.59 -1.25 2.95
CA TYR A 199 -13.80 -0.50 2.59
C TYR A 199 -15.02 -1.37 2.30
N GLY A 200 -14.93 -2.68 2.49
CA GLY A 200 -15.98 -3.64 2.18
C GLY A 200 -15.76 -4.35 0.83
N GLU A 201 -16.62 -5.33 0.56
CA GLU A 201 -16.49 -6.20 -0.61
C GLU A 201 -16.79 -5.45 -1.91
N ASP A 202 -17.82 -4.61 -1.93
CA ASP A 202 -18.21 -3.85 -3.12
C ASP A 202 -17.07 -2.93 -3.58
N PHE A 203 -16.43 -2.21 -2.66
CA PHE A 203 -15.30 -1.35 -2.98
C PHE A 203 -14.09 -2.14 -3.50
N GLY A 204 -13.76 -3.27 -2.86
CA GLY A 204 -12.71 -4.17 -3.32
C GLY A 204 -12.95 -4.71 -4.72
N ASN A 205 -14.19 -5.04 -5.04
CA ASN A 205 -14.59 -5.65 -6.31
C ASN A 205 -14.78 -4.65 -7.46
N LEU A 206 -14.66 -3.34 -7.25
CA LEU A 206 -14.74 -2.34 -8.34
C LEU A 206 -13.70 -2.58 -9.45
N ILE A 207 -12.60 -3.26 -9.14
CA ILE A 207 -11.54 -3.59 -10.10
C ILE A 207 -11.52 -5.07 -10.50
N HIS A 208 -12.44 -5.89 -10.00
CA HIS A 208 -12.46 -7.33 -10.28
C HIS A 208 -12.65 -7.59 -11.78
N HIS A 209 -11.76 -8.40 -12.36
CA HIS A 209 -11.65 -8.65 -13.80
C HIS A 209 -11.39 -7.40 -14.67
N ASN A 210 -11.02 -6.27 -14.07
CA ASN A 210 -10.85 -4.98 -14.75
C ASN A 210 -9.71 -4.14 -14.17
N TYR A 211 -8.53 -4.73 -13.97
CA TYR A 211 -7.36 -4.06 -13.37
C TYR A 211 -6.16 -4.07 -14.31
N PRO A 212 -5.43 -2.93 -14.45
CA PRO A 212 -5.74 -1.56 -14.01
C PRO A 212 -6.96 -0.95 -14.74
N SER A 213 -7.66 -0.03 -14.09
CA SER A 213 -8.85 0.62 -14.65
C SER A 213 -8.99 2.08 -14.16
N GLU A 214 -10.14 2.43 -13.60
CA GLU A 214 -10.44 3.74 -13.02
C GLU A 214 -9.67 4.04 -11.73
N ASP A 215 -8.98 3.07 -11.14
CA ASP A 215 -7.98 3.25 -10.07
C ASP A 215 -6.88 4.25 -10.48
N TYR A 216 -6.55 4.31 -11.77
CA TYR A 216 -5.71 5.37 -12.33
C TYR A 216 -6.32 6.77 -12.12
N ASN A 217 -7.62 6.92 -12.37
CA ASN A 217 -8.30 8.21 -12.21
C ASN A 217 -8.29 8.64 -10.73
N ASP A 218 -8.60 7.72 -9.82
CA ASP A 218 -8.55 7.97 -8.39
C ASP A 218 -7.18 8.50 -7.94
N LEU A 219 -6.09 7.89 -8.43
CA LEU A 219 -4.73 8.33 -8.15
C LEU A 219 -4.42 9.73 -8.72
N MET A 220 -4.93 10.05 -9.91
CA MET A 220 -4.74 11.39 -10.51
C MET A 220 -5.55 12.45 -9.75
N ASP A 221 -6.75 12.13 -9.28
CA ASP A 221 -7.57 13.00 -8.43
C ASP A 221 -6.88 13.31 -7.10
N VAL A 222 -6.19 12.33 -6.50
CA VAL A 222 -5.37 12.54 -5.30
C VAL A 222 -4.21 13.50 -5.57
N VAL A 223 -3.49 13.34 -6.68
CA VAL A 223 -2.42 14.27 -7.06
C VAL A 223 -2.97 15.68 -7.27
N ASP A 224 -4.10 15.80 -7.96
CA ASP A 224 -4.73 17.10 -8.24
C ASP A 224 -5.20 17.79 -6.95
N ALA A 225 -5.74 17.03 -6.00
CA ALA A 225 -6.14 17.55 -4.69
C ALA A 225 -4.95 18.14 -3.92
N VAL A 226 -3.78 17.50 -3.97
CA VAL A 226 -2.57 18.02 -3.32
C VAL A 226 -2.01 19.24 -4.06
N VAL A 227 -1.98 19.22 -5.39
CA VAL A 227 -1.51 20.36 -6.20
C VAL A 227 -2.36 21.61 -5.95
N LYS A 228 -3.68 21.44 -5.77
CA LYS A 228 -4.63 22.53 -5.42
C LYS A 228 -4.34 23.19 -4.07
N GLN A 229 -3.60 22.57 -3.16
CA GLN A 229 -3.20 23.17 -1.88
C GLN A 229 -2.27 24.39 -2.05
N GLY A 230 -1.67 24.54 -3.23
CA GLY A 230 -0.91 25.74 -3.59
C GLY A 230 0.57 25.74 -3.20
N TYR A 231 1.07 24.77 -2.45
CA TYR A 231 2.49 24.65 -2.06
C TYR A 231 3.26 23.58 -2.86
N ILE A 232 2.66 22.95 -3.86
CA ILE A 232 3.35 21.99 -4.72
C ILE A 232 3.99 22.70 -5.93
N ASP A 233 5.20 22.27 -6.27
CA ASP A 233 5.86 22.60 -7.52
C ASP A 233 5.37 21.62 -8.60
N SER A 234 4.46 22.07 -9.46
CA SER A 234 3.85 21.24 -10.50
C SER A 234 4.82 20.77 -11.60
N GLU A 235 6.03 21.39 -11.67
CA GLU A 235 7.09 20.95 -12.57
C GLU A 235 7.91 19.79 -11.98
N ASN A 236 7.69 19.44 -10.70
CA ASN A 236 8.43 18.43 -9.95
C ASN A 236 7.49 17.42 -9.31
N LEU A 237 6.69 16.73 -10.13
CA LEU A 237 5.83 15.64 -9.74
C LEU A 237 6.52 14.29 -10.03
N PHE A 238 6.54 13.40 -9.06
CA PHE A 238 7.18 12.09 -9.14
C PHE A 238 6.19 11.00 -8.73
N ILE A 239 6.39 9.78 -9.25
CA ILE A 239 5.50 8.66 -9.00
C ILE A 239 6.30 7.39 -8.71
N THR A 240 5.89 6.64 -7.69
CA THR A 240 6.47 5.33 -7.37
C THR A 240 5.43 4.42 -6.75
N GLY A 241 5.68 3.12 -6.84
CA GLY A 241 4.89 2.09 -6.20
C GLY A 241 5.53 0.74 -6.38
N GLY A 242 5.09 -0.26 -5.62
CA GLY A 242 5.63 -1.61 -5.74
C GLY A 242 4.56 -2.68 -5.88
N SER A 243 4.85 -3.75 -6.63
CA SER A 243 3.88 -4.82 -6.91
C SER A 243 2.69 -4.25 -7.71
N GLY A 244 1.47 -4.41 -7.24
CA GLY A 244 0.30 -3.71 -7.83
C GLY A 244 0.53 -2.20 -7.99
N GLY A 245 1.14 -1.53 -6.99
CA GLY A 245 1.52 -0.12 -7.12
C GLY A 245 2.58 0.13 -8.19
N GLY A 246 3.50 -0.80 -8.42
CA GLY A 246 4.45 -0.75 -9.55
C GLY A 246 3.74 -0.91 -10.90
N THR A 247 2.74 -1.77 -10.97
CA THR A 247 1.86 -1.94 -12.13
C THR A 247 1.12 -0.63 -12.44
N LEU A 248 0.51 -0.01 -11.41
CA LEU A 248 -0.18 1.27 -11.55
C LEU A 248 0.77 2.43 -11.89
N THR A 249 2.00 2.41 -11.36
CA THR A 249 3.03 3.39 -11.75
C THR A 249 3.33 3.28 -13.25
N ALA A 250 3.61 2.06 -13.74
CA ALA A 250 3.89 1.82 -15.16
C ALA A 250 2.68 2.11 -16.06
N TRP A 251 1.47 1.79 -15.60
CA TRP A 251 0.22 2.12 -16.28
C TRP A 251 0.03 3.64 -16.38
N SER A 252 0.24 4.36 -15.28
CA SER A 252 0.06 5.81 -15.22
C SER A 252 0.99 6.55 -16.17
N ILE A 253 2.28 6.23 -16.22
CA ILE A 253 3.23 6.88 -17.12
C ILE A 253 2.99 6.54 -18.61
N GLY A 254 2.24 5.47 -18.90
CA GLY A 254 1.76 5.16 -20.24
C GLY A 254 0.50 5.95 -20.64
N LYS A 255 -0.16 6.62 -19.68
CA LYS A 255 -1.38 7.40 -19.88
C LYS A 255 -1.20 8.91 -19.74
N THR A 256 -0.15 9.37 -19.06
CA THR A 256 0.13 10.79 -18.85
C THR A 256 1.63 11.06 -18.81
N ASP A 257 2.04 12.23 -19.23
CA ASP A 257 3.41 12.75 -19.20
C ASP A 257 3.66 13.75 -18.04
N ARG A 258 2.70 13.87 -17.10
CA ARG A 258 2.74 14.86 -16.02
C ARG A 258 3.89 14.65 -14.99
N PHE A 259 4.47 13.44 -14.93
CA PHE A 259 5.51 13.12 -13.96
C PHE A 259 6.91 13.36 -14.53
N SER A 260 7.75 14.04 -13.78
CA SER A 260 9.15 14.34 -14.15
C SER A 260 10.03 13.10 -14.15
N ALA A 261 9.75 12.12 -13.28
CA ALA A 261 10.36 10.79 -13.30
C ALA A 261 9.49 9.78 -12.54
N ALA A 262 9.71 8.50 -12.83
CA ALA A 262 9.01 7.38 -12.20
C ALA A 262 9.97 6.32 -11.66
N VAL A 263 9.57 5.64 -10.58
CA VAL A 263 10.23 4.42 -10.11
C VAL A 263 9.22 3.28 -10.02
N VAL A 264 9.36 2.32 -10.92
CA VAL A 264 8.49 1.15 -11.04
C VAL A 264 9.14 -0.01 -10.31
N ALA A 265 8.64 -0.35 -9.11
CA ALA A 265 9.24 -1.39 -8.30
C ALA A 265 8.47 -2.72 -8.41
N LYS A 266 9.18 -3.80 -8.79
CA LYS A 266 8.64 -5.17 -8.83
C LYS A 266 7.22 -5.26 -9.42
N PRO A 267 6.99 -4.77 -10.65
CA PRO A 267 5.66 -4.66 -11.27
C PRO A 267 5.18 -5.98 -11.86
N VAL A 268 3.87 -6.03 -12.18
CA VAL A 268 3.36 -6.84 -13.28
C VAL A 268 3.26 -5.93 -14.50
N ILE A 269 3.92 -6.30 -15.58
CA ILE A 269 3.98 -5.51 -16.82
C ILE A 269 3.20 -6.18 -17.94
N ASN A 270 3.17 -7.49 -17.96
CA ASN A 270 2.53 -8.28 -18.98
C ASN A 270 1.71 -9.41 -18.33
N TRP A 271 0.41 -9.26 -18.28
CA TRP A 271 -0.47 -10.23 -17.65
C TRP A 271 -0.38 -11.64 -18.27
N MET A 272 0.00 -11.75 -19.54
CA MET A 272 0.20 -13.05 -20.20
C MET A 272 1.40 -13.81 -19.62
N SER A 273 2.58 -13.17 -19.54
CA SER A 273 3.76 -13.81 -18.97
C SER A 273 3.63 -14.04 -17.47
N PHE A 274 3.10 -13.04 -16.76
CA PHE A 274 2.92 -13.09 -15.32
C PHE A 274 2.04 -14.26 -14.86
N SER A 275 0.90 -14.48 -15.51
CA SER A 275 -0.09 -15.49 -15.10
C SER A 275 0.43 -16.93 -15.08
N LEU A 276 1.50 -17.22 -15.83
CA LEU A 276 2.06 -18.56 -15.96
C LEU A 276 3.47 -18.67 -15.35
N THR A 277 4.03 -17.59 -14.79
CA THR A 277 5.38 -17.57 -14.20
C THR A 277 5.39 -17.18 -12.72
N ALA A 278 4.31 -16.57 -12.20
CA ALA A 278 4.20 -16.18 -10.80
C ALA A 278 3.99 -17.40 -9.87
N ASP A 279 4.50 -17.31 -8.64
CA ASP A 279 4.36 -18.35 -7.61
C ASP A 279 2.90 -18.59 -7.19
N ALA A 280 2.04 -17.57 -7.32
CA ALA A 280 0.62 -17.61 -6.97
C ALA A 280 -0.29 -17.77 -8.20
N TYR A 281 0.18 -18.41 -9.27
CA TYR A 281 -0.58 -18.57 -10.51
C TYR A 281 -1.99 -19.18 -10.33
N PRO A 282 -2.28 -20.12 -9.41
CA PRO A 282 -3.65 -20.63 -9.26
C PRO A 282 -4.63 -19.57 -8.78
N TYR A 283 -4.19 -18.67 -7.88
CA TYR A 283 -5.00 -17.54 -7.43
C TYR A 283 -5.29 -16.59 -8.58
N PHE A 284 -4.25 -16.19 -9.32
CA PHE A 284 -4.42 -15.25 -10.42
C PHE A 284 -5.26 -15.81 -11.55
N SER A 285 -5.08 -17.09 -11.91
CA SER A 285 -5.85 -17.71 -12.99
C SER A 285 -7.31 -17.96 -12.62
N ASN A 286 -7.59 -18.36 -11.38
CA ASN A 286 -8.93 -18.77 -10.98
C ASN A 286 -9.79 -17.63 -10.42
N TYR A 287 -9.16 -16.63 -9.78
CA TYR A 287 -9.88 -15.53 -9.14
C TYR A 287 -9.73 -14.21 -9.89
N TRP A 288 -8.50 -13.86 -10.27
CA TRP A 288 -8.16 -12.54 -10.80
C TRP A 288 -8.53 -12.38 -12.26
N MET A 289 -8.39 -13.45 -13.05
CA MET A 289 -8.71 -13.45 -14.46
C MET A 289 -10.13 -13.98 -14.70
N ALA A 290 -10.82 -13.39 -15.68
CA ALA A 290 -12.18 -13.81 -16.02
C ALA A 290 -12.24 -15.19 -16.68
N ASP A 291 -11.10 -15.69 -17.21
CA ASP A 291 -10.98 -16.98 -17.91
C ASP A 291 -9.47 -17.33 -18.03
N MET A 292 -9.17 -18.48 -18.63
CA MET A 292 -7.80 -18.93 -18.84
C MET A 292 -7.00 -17.96 -19.72
N PRO A 293 -5.73 -17.71 -19.40
CA PRO A 293 -4.93 -16.69 -20.09
C PRO A 293 -4.95 -16.77 -21.62
N TRP A 294 -4.88 -17.98 -22.16
CA TRP A 294 -4.85 -18.21 -23.61
C TRP A 294 -6.19 -17.96 -24.31
N THR A 295 -7.32 -17.93 -23.58
CA THR A 295 -8.65 -17.63 -24.13
C THR A 295 -8.96 -16.14 -24.12
N ILE A 296 -8.30 -15.37 -23.22
CA ILE A 296 -8.53 -13.94 -23.05
C ILE A 296 -7.26 -13.11 -23.30
N ALA A 297 -6.37 -13.58 -24.15
CA ALA A 297 -5.07 -12.98 -24.41
C ALA A 297 -5.16 -11.47 -24.78
N ASP A 298 -6.09 -11.09 -25.64
CA ASP A 298 -6.30 -9.71 -26.06
C ASP A 298 -6.72 -8.81 -24.88
N LYS A 299 -7.60 -9.31 -24.01
CA LYS A 299 -8.01 -8.59 -22.79
C LYS A 299 -6.85 -8.39 -21.84
N LEU A 300 -6.03 -9.42 -21.62
CA LEU A 300 -4.84 -9.34 -20.79
C LEU A 300 -3.81 -8.38 -21.34
N TRP A 301 -3.60 -8.39 -22.66
CA TRP A 301 -2.73 -7.41 -23.32
C TRP A 301 -3.22 -5.97 -23.12
N GLN A 302 -4.50 -5.70 -23.36
CA GLN A 302 -5.11 -4.38 -23.18
C GLN A 302 -4.97 -3.83 -21.74
N ARG A 303 -4.88 -4.71 -20.73
CA ARG A 303 -4.67 -4.36 -19.32
C ARG A 303 -3.20 -4.41 -18.89
N SER A 304 -2.29 -4.80 -19.77
CA SER A 304 -0.87 -4.85 -19.48
C SER A 304 -0.22 -3.47 -19.66
N PRO A 305 0.51 -2.94 -18.67
CA PRO A 305 1.27 -1.69 -18.85
C PRO A 305 2.19 -1.71 -20.06
N LEU A 306 2.71 -2.87 -20.45
CA LEU A 306 3.54 -3.06 -21.63
C LEU A 306 2.82 -2.64 -22.93
N SER A 307 1.50 -2.75 -23.00
CA SER A 307 0.71 -2.32 -24.17
C SER A 307 0.75 -0.80 -24.39
N LEU A 308 1.06 -0.04 -23.34
CA LEU A 308 1.13 1.42 -23.36
C LEU A 308 2.56 1.96 -23.46
N VAL A 309 3.58 1.10 -23.50
CA VAL A 309 4.99 1.52 -23.45
C VAL A 309 5.37 2.49 -24.58
N GLY A 310 4.71 2.39 -25.73
CA GLY A 310 4.90 3.31 -26.86
C GLY A 310 4.53 4.77 -26.58
N ASN A 311 3.77 5.03 -25.53
CA ASN A 311 3.37 6.39 -25.12
C ASN A 311 4.31 6.96 -24.03
N VAL A 312 5.18 6.13 -23.42
CA VAL A 312 5.99 6.55 -22.29
C VAL A 312 7.11 7.48 -22.73
N VAL A 313 7.14 8.66 -22.12
CA VAL A 313 8.21 9.64 -22.26
C VAL A 313 8.91 9.93 -20.92
N THR A 314 8.29 9.54 -19.83
CA THR A 314 8.77 9.77 -18.45
C THR A 314 10.03 8.94 -18.16
N PRO A 315 11.15 9.56 -17.77
CA PRO A 315 12.34 8.85 -17.31
C PRO A 315 12.00 7.86 -16.20
N THR A 316 12.37 6.59 -16.38
CA THR A 316 11.86 5.51 -15.53
C THR A 316 12.96 4.60 -14.98
N MET A 317 13.04 4.51 -13.66
CA MET A 317 13.87 3.49 -13.00
C MET A 317 13.04 2.27 -12.64
N LEU A 318 13.52 1.07 -13.00
CA LEU A 318 12.98 -0.21 -12.58
C LEU A 318 13.75 -0.70 -11.35
N LEU A 319 13.04 -1.28 -10.35
CA LEU A 319 13.68 -1.80 -9.15
C LEU A 319 13.06 -3.13 -8.76
N THR A 320 13.86 -4.21 -8.64
CA THR A 320 13.35 -5.54 -8.31
C THR A 320 14.34 -6.37 -7.50
N GLY A 321 13.82 -7.38 -6.79
CA GLY A 321 14.62 -8.43 -6.17
C GLY A 321 14.94 -9.55 -7.16
N GLU A 322 16.16 -10.08 -7.15
CA GLU A 322 16.54 -11.17 -8.07
C GLU A 322 15.85 -12.50 -7.75
N ALA A 323 15.42 -12.71 -6.52
CA ALA A 323 14.69 -13.88 -6.07
C ALA A 323 13.17 -13.57 -5.87
N ASP A 324 12.63 -12.66 -6.64
CA ASP A 324 11.21 -12.36 -6.64
C ASP A 324 10.46 -13.38 -7.52
N HIS A 325 9.69 -14.24 -6.88
CA HIS A 325 8.85 -15.24 -7.55
C HIS A 325 7.37 -14.81 -7.61
N ARG A 326 6.97 -13.75 -6.90
CA ARG A 326 5.63 -13.20 -6.92
C ARG A 326 5.39 -12.38 -8.19
N THR A 327 6.30 -11.45 -8.47
CA THR A 327 6.39 -10.72 -9.73
C THR A 327 7.79 -11.00 -10.30
N PRO A 328 7.92 -12.07 -11.09
CA PRO A 328 9.22 -12.53 -11.54
C PRO A 328 10.04 -11.43 -12.21
N ILE A 329 11.35 -11.49 -12.01
CA ILE A 329 12.27 -10.46 -12.53
C ILE A 329 12.11 -10.20 -14.03
N SER A 330 11.67 -11.20 -14.78
CA SER A 330 11.37 -11.10 -16.22
C SER A 330 10.31 -10.04 -16.54
N GLU A 331 9.36 -9.76 -15.63
CA GLU A 331 8.40 -8.67 -15.80
C GLU A 331 9.12 -7.32 -15.82
N THR A 332 10.04 -7.12 -14.88
CA THR A 332 10.87 -5.90 -14.81
C THR A 332 11.80 -5.78 -16.02
N GLU A 333 12.43 -6.88 -16.45
CA GLU A 333 13.33 -6.93 -17.62
C GLU A 333 12.59 -6.60 -18.93
N GLN A 334 11.38 -7.13 -19.13
CA GLN A 334 10.55 -6.80 -20.30
C GLN A 334 10.33 -5.29 -20.41
N TYR A 335 9.93 -4.65 -19.31
CA TYR A 335 9.63 -3.21 -19.35
C TYR A 335 10.88 -2.37 -19.54
N TYR A 336 11.99 -2.73 -18.86
CA TYR A 336 13.27 -2.06 -19.04
C TYR A 336 13.72 -2.08 -20.51
N GLN A 337 13.69 -3.25 -21.14
CA GLN A 337 14.10 -3.40 -22.53
C GLN A 337 13.16 -2.64 -23.49
N ALA A 338 11.84 -2.67 -23.24
CA ALA A 338 10.87 -1.94 -24.05
C ALA A 338 11.09 -0.42 -23.95
N LEU A 339 11.34 0.13 -22.75
CA LEU A 339 11.68 1.55 -22.56
C LEU A 339 12.98 1.93 -23.29
N LYS A 340 14.01 1.08 -23.22
CA LYS A 340 15.27 1.31 -23.95
C LYS A 340 15.08 1.29 -25.46
N LEU A 341 14.28 0.40 -25.99
CA LEU A 341 13.94 0.35 -27.42
C LEU A 341 13.13 1.58 -27.85
N GLN A 342 12.29 2.12 -26.97
CA GLN A 342 11.52 3.34 -27.19
C GLN A 342 12.38 4.61 -27.08
N GLY A 343 13.64 4.49 -26.63
CA GLY A 343 14.54 5.63 -26.43
C GLY A 343 14.29 6.42 -25.15
N VAL A 344 13.48 5.89 -24.25
CA VAL A 344 13.23 6.50 -22.93
C VAL A 344 14.47 6.32 -22.05
N ASP A 345 14.84 7.36 -21.29
CA ASP A 345 15.90 7.23 -20.31
C ASP A 345 15.46 6.30 -19.18
N ALA A 346 16.12 5.16 -19.11
CA ALA A 346 15.75 4.10 -18.16
C ALA A 346 16.97 3.45 -17.51
N ALA A 347 16.83 3.17 -16.21
CA ALA A 347 17.77 2.42 -15.40
C ALA A 347 17.07 1.20 -14.79
N MET A 348 17.86 0.16 -14.44
CA MET A 348 17.35 -1.01 -13.73
C MET A 348 18.23 -1.33 -12.52
N VAL A 349 17.63 -1.34 -11.33
CA VAL A 349 18.28 -1.72 -10.08
C VAL A 349 17.83 -3.13 -9.70
N ARG A 350 18.80 -4.05 -9.65
CA ARG A 350 18.61 -5.45 -9.22
C ARG A 350 19.17 -5.59 -7.80
N ILE A 351 18.36 -6.10 -6.88
CA ILE A 351 18.79 -6.31 -5.49
C ILE A 351 19.09 -7.78 -5.27
N PRO A 352 20.38 -8.17 -5.13
CA PRO A 352 20.78 -9.57 -5.06
C PRO A 352 20.11 -10.34 -3.92
N GLY A 353 19.57 -11.51 -4.24
CA GLY A 353 18.94 -12.42 -3.30
C GLY A 353 17.73 -11.85 -2.56
N ALA A 354 17.16 -10.73 -3.01
CA ALA A 354 15.94 -10.18 -2.43
C ALA A 354 14.72 -10.87 -3.05
N SER A 355 13.79 -11.28 -2.19
CA SER A 355 12.46 -11.73 -2.57
C SER A 355 11.53 -10.55 -2.87
N HIS A 356 10.24 -10.84 -3.10
CA HIS A 356 9.20 -9.81 -3.27
C HIS A 356 9.17 -8.77 -2.13
N GLY A 357 9.48 -9.17 -0.90
CA GLY A 357 9.65 -8.28 0.25
C GLY A 357 11.02 -7.60 0.28
N ILE A 358 11.38 -6.82 -0.73
CA ILE A 358 12.70 -6.19 -0.90
C ILE A 358 13.22 -5.56 0.39
N ALA A 359 12.37 -4.81 1.10
CA ALA A 359 12.71 -4.06 2.31
C ALA A 359 12.74 -4.92 3.60
N SER A 360 12.76 -6.25 3.49
CA SER A 360 12.79 -7.16 4.64
C SER A 360 14.08 -7.10 5.49
N ARG A 361 15.12 -6.42 4.97
CA ARG A 361 16.37 -6.12 5.69
C ARG A 361 16.60 -4.61 5.71
N PRO A 362 17.07 -4.02 6.83
CA PRO A 362 17.31 -2.58 6.92
C PRO A 362 18.22 -2.04 5.81
N SER A 363 19.29 -2.77 5.47
CA SER A 363 20.21 -2.37 4.39
C SER A 363 19.52 -2.30 3.03
N ARG A 364 18.58 -3.22 2.73
CA ARG A 364 17.82 -3.22 1.48
C ARG A 364 16.76 -2.12 1.45
N LEU A 365 16.15 -1.80 2.59
CA LEU A 365 15.25 -0.66 2.70
C LEU A 365 16.00 0.64 2.38
N ILE A 366 17.17 0.84 2.97
CA ILE A 366 18.02 2.01 2.70
C ILE A 366 18.42 2.07 1.22
N GLN A 367 18.86 0.95 0.65
CA GLN A 367 19.19 0.86 -0.79
C GLN A 367 18.00 1.23 -1.67
N LYS A 368 16.82 0.69 -1.37
CA LYS A 368 15.59 0.97 -2.12
C LYS A 368 15.27 2.46 -2.11
N VAL A 369 15.15 3.06 -0.92
CA VAL A 369 14.79 4.48 -0.79
C VAL A 369 15.89 5.38 -1.35
N GLY A 370 17.15 5.05 -1.09
CA GLY A 370 18.29 5.82 -1.62
C GLY A 370 18.31 5.86 -3.15
N ASN A 371 18.02 4.74 -3.83
CA ASN A 371 17.91 4.72 -5.29
C ASN A 371 16.69 5.52 -5.78
N ILE A 372 15.52 5.39 -5.13
CA ILE A 372 14.32 6.15 -5.48
C ILE A 372 14.60 7.66 -5.41
N VAL A 373 15.13 8.12 -4.28
CA VAL A 373 15.42 9.54 -4.07
C VAL A 373 16.50 10.04 -5.04
N ALA A 374 17.58 9.27 -5.25
CA ALA A 374 18.63 9.65 -6.19
C ALA A 374 18.11 9.77 -7.62
N TRP A 375 17.21 8.90 -8.04
CA TRP A 375 16.57 9.00 -9.35
C TRP A 375 15.71 10.25 -9.48
N PHE A 376 14.90 10.58 -8.47
CA PHE A 376 14.06 11.77 -8.47
C PHE A 376 14.87 13.05 -8.40
N GLU A 377 15.94 13.11 -7.58
CA GLU A 377 16.84 14.26 -7.52
C GLU A 377 17.55 14.51 -8.87
N HIS A 378 17.87 13.44 -9.62
CA HIS A 378 18.50 13.59 -10.93
C HIS A 378 17.57 14.28 -11.95
N TYR A 379 16.25 14.07 -11.86
CA TYR A 379 15.28 14.67 -12.77
C TYR A 379 14.53 15.87 -12.19
N LYS A 380 14.83 16.24 -10.96
CA LYS A 380 14.24 17.41 -10.33
C LYS A 380 14.70 18.68 -11.05
N LYS A 381 13.74 19.43 -11.56
CA LYS A 381 13.99 20.72 -12.18
C LYS A 381 14.27 21.76 -11.09
N ASN A 382 15.31 22.55 -11.26
CA ASN A 382 15.58 23.65 -10.33
C ASN A 382 14.53 24.75 -10.52
N SER A 383 13.80 25.07 -9.45
CA SER A 383 12.76 26.11 -9.41
C SER A 383 13.33 27.53 -9.64
N ASN A 384 14.67 27.65 -9.68
CA ASN A 384 15.36 28.90 -10.04
C ASN A 384 15.74 28.79 -11.51
N GLY A 385 14.95 29.39 -12.38
CA GLY A 385 15.19 29.39 -13.81
C GLY A 385 16.63 29.73 -14.17
N LYS A 386 17.36 28.75 -14.62
CA LYS A 386 18.48 28.79 -15.56
C LYS A 386 18.46 27.53 -16.41
#